data_5a83bc9d6ac89ec5eb2b1d60bdc1409d
#
_entry.id   5a83bc9d6ac89ec5eb2b1d60bdc1409d
#
_cell.length_a   1.000
_cell.length_b   1.000
_cell.length_c   1.000
_cell.angle_alpha   90.00
_cell.angle_beta   90.00
_cell.angle_gamma   90.00
#
_symmetry.space_group_name_H-M   'P 1'
#
loop_
_entity.id
_entity.type
_entity.pdbx_description
1 polymer ?
#
loop_
_entity_poly.entity_id
_entity_poly.type
_entity_poly.pdbx_seq_one_letter_code
_entity_poly.pdbx_strand_id
1 'polypeptide(L)' 'MIKVYSKPDCMPCKMTKKFLSDHDIPFEDVNVEEDEAALELIKQHGFFSLPVVTTNDSFDGAWCKFRIDKLEELV' A
#
# COMPACT_ATOMS: atom_id res chain seq x y z
N MET A 1 3.81 3.80 -11.05
CA MET A 1 2.73 2.86 -10.67
C MET A 1 2.62 2.82 -9.15
N ILE A 2 1.42 2.91 -8.64
CA ILE A 2 1.18 2.78 -7.20
C ILE A 2 1.20 1.32 -6.82
N LYS A 3 1.87 0.99 -5.72
CA LYS A 3 1.87 -0.36 -5.17
C LYS A 3 1.26 -0.34 -3.78
N VAL A 4 0.40 -1.32 -3.50
CA VAL A 4 -0.20 -1.49 -2.18
C VAL A 4 0.28 -2.84 -1.64
N TYR A 5 1.13 -2.79 -0.63
CA TYR A 5 1.62 -3.99 0.05
C TYR A 5 0.61 -4.35 1.13
N SER A 6 0.00 -5.51 0.99
CA SER A 6 -1.14 -5.89 1.83
C SER A 6 -1.09 -7.36 2.20
N LYS A 7 -2.08 -7.79 2.99
CA LYS A 7 -2.28 -9.20 3.33
C LYS A 7 -3.78 -9.50 3.35
N PRO A 8 -4.18 -10.79 3.27
CA PRO A 8 -5.58 -11.16 3.44
C PRO A 8 -6.09 -10.76 4.84
N ASP A 9 -7.39 -10.54 4.93
CA ASP A 9 -8.09 -10.23 6.19
C ASP A 9 -7.55 -8.97 6.88
N CYS A 10 -7.13 -8.00 6.10
CA CYS A 10 -6.63 -6.73 6.60
C CYS A 10 -7.63 -5.64 6.21
N MET A 11 -8.39 -5.13 7.19
CA MET A 11 -9.42 -4.12 6.90
C MET A 11 -8.84 -2.83 6.32
N PRO A 12 -7.80 -2.23 6.93
CA PRO A 12 -7.23 -1.02 6.34
C PRO A 12 -6.64 -1.24 4.94
N CYS A 13 -6.17 -2.46 4.65
CA CYS A 13 -5.72 -2.79 3.30
C CYS A 13 -6.89 -2.77 2.32
N LYS A 14 -8.00 -3.38 2.71
CA LYS A 14 -9.20 -3.42 1.87
C LYS A 14 -9.74 -2.02 1.62
N MET A 15 -9.76 -1.18 2.65
CA MET A 15 -10.24 0.20 2.54
C MET A 15 -9.37 1.02 1.58
N THR A 16 -8.07 0.84 1.66
CA THR A 16 -7.13 1.53 0.78
C THR A 16 -7.36 1.13 -0.68
N LYS A 17 -7.45 -0.19 -0.92
CA LYS A 17 -7.66 -0.69 -2.28
C LYS A 17 -9.02 -0.27 -2.82
N LYS A 18 -10.04 -0.26 -1.97
CA LYS A 18 -11.37 0.19 -2.37
C LYS A 18 -11.35 1.66 -2.78
N PHE A 19 -10.68 2.50 -2.01
CA PHE A 19 -10.55 3.92 -2.35
C PHE A 19 -9.92 4.09 -3.74
N LEU A 20 -8.82 3.40 -3.99
CA LEU A 20 -8.12 3.50 -5.27
C LEU A 20 -9.00 3.02 -6.42
N SER A 21 -9.69 1.90 -6.22
CA SER A 21 -10.59 1.36 -7.26
C SER A 21 -11.78 2.28 -7.51
N ASP A 22 -12.37 2.85 -6.46
CA ASP A 22 -13.51 3.75 -6.60
C ASP A 22 -13.16 5.03 -7.33
N HIS A 23 -11.90 5.44 -7.29
CA HIS A 23 -11.41 6.64 -7.96
C HIS A 23 -10.70 6.32 -9.28
N ASP A 24 -10.81 5.08 -9.75
CA ASP A 24 -10.19 4.63 -11.01
C ASP A 24 -8.69 4.87 -11.05
N ILE A 25 -8.03 4.75 -9.90
CA ILE A 25 -6.59 4.89 -9.79
C ILE A 25 -5.95 3.51 -9.91
N PRO A 26 -5.16 3.24 -10.95
CA PRO A 26 -4.53 1.93 -11.10
C PRO A 26 -3.46 1.71 -10.04
N PHE A 27 -3.38 0.48 -9.55
CA PHE A 27 -2.37 0.10 -8.57
C PHE A 27 -2.05 -1.39 -8.70
N GLU A 28 -0.89 -1.76 -8.19
CA GLU A 28 -0.49 -3.16 -8.11
C GLU A 28 -0.65 -3.62 -6.66
N ASP A 29 -1.36 -4.73 -6.47
CA ASP A 29 -1.59 -5.32 -5.15
C ASP A 29 -0.50 -6.36 -4.91
N VAL A 30 0.31 -6.16 -3.87
CA VAL A 30 1.39 -7.07 -3.51
C VAL A 30 1.02 -7.75 -2.20
N ASN A 31 0.80 -9.07 -2.25
CA ASN A 31 0.47 -9.84 -1.05
C ASN A 31 1.76 -10.27 -0.36
N VAL A 32 2.06 -9.65 0.78
CA VAL A 32 3.32 -9.91 1.49
C VAL A 32 3.35 -11.26 2.20
N GLU A 33 2.20 -11.93 2.34
CA GLU A 33 2.18 -13.28 2.88
C GLU A 33 2.69 -14.30 1.86
N GLU A 34 2.58 -13.98 0.57
CA GLU A 34 3.06 -14.83 -0.51
C GLU A 34 4.41 -14.39 -1.05
N ASP A 35 4.84 -13.18 -0.72
CA ASP A 35 6.07 -12.59 -1.25
C ASP A 35 6.95 -12.14 -0.09
N GLU A 36 7.84 -13.03 0.35
CA GLU A 36 8.74 -12.74 1.47
C GLU A 36 9.71 -11.63 1.17
N ALA A 37 10.14 -11.50 -0.07
CA ALA A 37 11.04 -10.42 -0.47
C ALA A 37 10.37 -9.07 -0.32
N ALA A 38 9.09 -8.98 -0.68
CA ALA A 38 8.32 -7.75 -0.51
C ALA A 38 8.17 -7.40 0.97
N LEU A 39 7.90 -8.39 1.82
CA LEU A 39 7.77 -8.16 3.26
C LEU A 39 9.07 -7.62 3.84
N GLU A 40 10.20 -8.24 3.49
CA GLU A 40 11.51 -7.77 3.95
C GLU A 40 11.80 -6.36 3.47
N LEU A 41 11.41 -6.06 2.23
CA LEU A 41 11.65 -4.74 1.64
C LEU A 41 10.94 -3.65 2.43
N ILE A 42 9.66 -3.83 2.77
CA ILE A 42 8.94 -2.82 3.52
C ILE A 42 9.49 -2.66 4.94
N LYS A 43 9.93 -3.77 5.55
CA LYS A 43 10.56 -3.72 6.88
C LYS A 43 11.88 -2.95 6.84
N GLN A 44 12.66 -3.13 5.77
CA GLN A 44 13.93 -2.40 5.60
C GLN A 44 13.71 -0.91 5.51
N HIS A 45 12.56 -0.49 5.03
CA HIS A 45 12.21 0.93 4.95
C HIS A 45 11.48 1.44 6.19
N GLY A 46 11.40 0.62 7.25
CA GLY A 46 10.85 1.03 8.53
C GLY A 46 9.35 0.90 8.67
N PHE A 47 8.70 0.15 7.78
CA PHE A 47 7.25 -0.04 7.83
C PHE A 47 6.91 -1.39 8.45
N PHE A 48 6.13 -1.36 9.53
CA PHE A 48 5.74 -2.57 10.26
C PHE A 48 4.22 -2.73 10.37
N SER A 49 3.48 -1.88 9.69
CA SER A 49 2.02 -1.96 9.63
C SER A 49 1.57 -1.98 8.18
N LEU A 50 0.43 -2.58 7.92
CA LEU A 50 -0.14 -2.69 6.57
C LEU A 50 -1.43 -1.87 6.48
N PRO A 51 -1.78 -1.40 5.29
CA PRO A 51 -1.03 -1.53 4.06
C PRO A 51 0.15 -0.56 4.02
N VAL A 52 1.12 -0.86 3.16
CA VAL A 52 2.15 0.12 2.81
C VAL A 52 1.88 0.54 1.37
N VAL A 53 1.81 1.84 1.16
CA VAL A 53 1.50 2.40 -0.16
C VAL A 53 2.71 3.17 -0.67
N THR A 54 3.15 2.82 -1.87
CA THR A 54 4.23 3.53 -2.54
C THR A 54 3.71 4.17 -3.81
N THR A 55 4.31 5.29 -4.19
CA THR A 55 4.01 5.95 -5.45
C THR A 55 5.27 6.00 -6.30
N ASN A 56 5.13 6.03 -7.63
CA ASN A 56 6.26 6.15 -8.55
C ASN A 56 7.34 5.07 -8.35
N ASP A 57 6.92 3.88 -7.88
CA ASP A 57 7.82 2.75 -7.62
C ASP A 57 8.95 3.08 -6.65
N SER A 58 8.71 3.99 -5.72
CA SER A 58 9.70 4.46 -4.77
C SER A 58 9.10 4.50 -3.36
N PHE A 59 9.95 4.24 -2.35
CA PHE A 59 9.55 4.41 -0.96
C PHE A 59 9.66 5.85 -0.49
N ASP A 60 10.14 6.74 -1.35
CA ASP A 60 10.17 8.16 -1.05
C ASP A 60 8.73 8.67 -0.99
N GLY A 61 8.32 9.18 0.17
CA GLY A 61 6.94 9.63 0.39
C GLY A 61 5.93 8.51 0.66
N ALA A 62 6.39 7.26 0.82
CA ALA A 62 5.50 6.15 1.14
C ALA A 62 4.90 6.28 2.54
N TRP A 63 3.76 5.63 2.74
CA TRP A 63 3.10 5.62 4.05
C TRP A 63 2.54 4.24 4.35
N CYS A 64 2.15 4.03 5.60
CA CYS A 64 1.48 2.79 6.02
C CYS A 64 0.15 3.11 6.69
N LYS A 65 -0.66 2.10 6.86
CA LYS A 65 -2.01 2.17 7.41
C LYS A 65 -2.97 2.87 6.44
N PHE A 66 -4.24 2.95 6.82
CA PHE A 66 -5.21 3.65 6.00
C PHE A 66 -5.10 5.15 6.29
N ARG A 67 -4.65 5.90 5.31
CA ARG A 67 -4.44 7.34 5.45
C ARG A 67 -5.26 8.04 4.37
N ILE A 68 -6.47 8.46 4.74
CA ILE A 68 -7.36 9.13 3.78
C ILE A 68 -6.77 10.45 3.29
N ASP A 69 -6.05 11.16 4.16
CA ASP A 69 -5.39 12.41 3.80
C ASP A 69 -4.37 12.20 2.66
N LYS A 70 -3.61 11.11 2.75
CA LYS A 70 -2.62 10.78 1.70
C LYS A 70 -3.30 10.31 0.43
N LEU A 71 -4.35 9.52 0.57
CA LEU A 71 -5.08 9.00 -0.59
C LEU A 71 -5.76 10.13 -1.36
N GLU A 72 -6.30 11.11 -0.66
CA GLU A 72 -6.97 12.25 -1.29
C GLU A 72 -6.00 13.10 -2.12
N GLU A 73 -4.71 13.05 -1.80
CA GLU A 73 -3.70 13.75 -2.61
C GLU A 73 -3.51 13.11 -3.98
N LEU A 74 -4.00 11.88 -4.18
CA LEU A 74 -3.87 11.16 -5.45
C LEU A 74 -5.00 11.46 -6.43
N VAL A 75 -6.05 12.12 -6.00
CA VAL A 75 -7.20 12.44 -6.85
C VAL A 75 -7.25 13.91 -7.22
#